data_2e3ef52a28d53ae8d8505440fbd49716
#
_entry.id   2e3ef52a28d53ae8d8505440fbd49716
#
_cell.length_a   1.000
_cell.length_b   1.000
_cell.length_c   1.000
_cell.angle_alpha   90.00
_cell.angle_beta   90.00
_cell.angle_gamma   90.00
#
_symmetry.space_group_name_H-M   'P 1'
#
loop_
_entity.id
_entity.type
_entity.pdbx_description
1 polymer ?
#
loop_
_entity_poly.entity_id
_entity_poly.type
_entity_poly.pdbx_seq_one_letter_code
_entity_poly.pdbx_strand_id
1 'polypeptide(L)'
;MSTAPRRALLVIDVQNEYFTGDMPIEYPSVDISLPNIVTAMAAARAAGVPVIVVQHDAPEASPIFAKGSDSWQLHPQVAAFPADHRINKVMGSAFAGTDLRAWLESHGIDTLTVIGYMTHNCDAATIYHAAHDGLQVEFLQDATGTLPYANAGGTASAEEIHRVFSTVFHSNFAAVVSTQDWLAAVREGKPLEMDNIYLSNQRARQAQAN
;
A
#
# COMPACT_ATOMS: atom_id res chain seq x y z
N MET A 1 8.40 27.12 -6.91
CA MET A 1 9.15 26.19 -6.05
C MET A 1 8.15 25.14 -5.59
N SER A 2 8.39 23.86 -5.85
CA SER A 2 7.52 22.81 -5.32
C SER A 2 7.63 22.84 -3.80
N THR A 3 6.52 22.97 -3.11
CA THR A 3 6.47 22.82 -1.65
C THR A 3 6.79 21.37 -1.30
N ALA A 4 7.49 21.12 -0.21
CA ALA A 4 7.76 19.76 0.26
C ALA A 4 6.43 19.02 0.48
N PRO A 5 6.33 17.74 0.07
CA PRO A 5 5.13 16.94 0.26
C PRO A 5 4.74 16.83 1.74
N ARG A 6 3.47 17.00 2.05
CA ARG A 6 2.90 16.75 3.37
C ARG A 6 2.37 15.32 3.40
N ARG A 7 3.28 14.41 3.71
CA ARG A 7 3.04 12.96 3.64
C ARG A 7 2.27 12.43 4.84
N ALA A 8 1.50 11.36 4.61
CA ALA A 8 1.09 10.39 5.61
C ALA A 8 1.44 8.98 5.11
N LEU A 9 1.90 8.09 6.00
CA LEU A 9 2.15 6.69 5.71
C LEU A 9 0.95 5.85 6.10
N LEU A 10 0.33 5.18 5.15
CA LEU A 10 -0.81 4.30 5.33
C LEU A 10 -0.37 2.84 5.28
N VAL A 11 -0.52 2.12 6.39
CA VAL A 11 -0.14 0.72 6.57
C VAL A 11 -1.39 -0.13 6.53
N ILE A 12 -1.61 -0.82 5.40
CA ILE A 12 -2.88 -1.49 5.10
C ILE A 12 -2.82 -2.97 5.45
N ASP A 13 -3.72 -3.41 6.33
CA ASP A 13 -4.09 -4.80 6.59
C ASP A 13 -2.89 -5.75 6.82
N VAL A 14 -1.87 -5.31 7.56
CA VAL A 14 -0.72 -6.17 7.91
C VAL A 14 -1.16 -7.10 9.05
N GLN A 15 -2.02 -8.08 8.71
CA GLN A 15 -2.69 -8.99 9.63
C GLN A 15 -2.12 -10.40 9.54
N ASN A 16 -2.23 -11.18 10.61
CA ASN A 16 -1.69 -12.54 10.69
C ASN A 16 -2.24 -13.49 9.63
N GLU A 17 -3.41 -13.20 9.06
CA GLU A 17 -3.98 -13.94 7.92
C GLU A 17 -2.98 -14.11 6.77
N TYR A 18 -2.17 -13.09 6.52
CA TYR A 18 -1.18 -13.07 5.44
C TYR A 18 0.15 -13.74 5.79
N PHE A 19 0.33 -14.16 7.03
CA PHE A 19 1.58 -14.79 7.53
C PHE A 19 1.37 -16.24 7.93
N THR A 20 0.35 -16.51 8.74
CA THR A 20 0.07 -17.83 9.35
C THR A 20 -1.37 -18.30 9.11
N GLY A 21 -2.20 -17.50 8.44
CA GLY A 21 -3.56 -17.84 8.05
C GLY A 21 -3.65 -18.55 6.70
N ASP A 22 -4.81 -18.48 6.09
CA ASP A 22 -5.14 -19.21 4.85
C ASP A 22 -4.77 -18.42 3.57
N MET A 23 -4.30 -17.18 3.71
CA MET A 23 -3.94 -16.31 2.58
C MET A 23 -2.48 -15.82 2.65
N PRO A 24 -1.48 -16.73 2.70
CA PRO A 24 -0.09 -16.32 2.84
C PRO A 24 0.39 -15.52 1.64
N ILE A 25 1.06 -14.40 1.89
CA ILE A 25 1.71 -13.59 0.85
C ILE A 25 2.89 -14.35 0.26
N GLU A 26 2.96 -14.41 -1.08
CA GLU A 26 4.02 -15.11 -1.79
C GLU A 26 5.03 -14.15 -2.45
N TYR A 27 4.59 -12.99 -2.99
CA TYR A 27 5.51 -12.11 -3.72
C TYR A 27 5.14 -10.62 -3.56
N PRO A 28 6.13 -9.74 -3.26
CA PRO A 28 7.37 -10.09 -2.57
C PRO A 28 7.09 -10.88 -1.29
N SER A 29 7.98 -11.80 -0.92
CA SER A 29 7.76 -12.63 0.26
C SER A 29 7.65 -11.78 1.53
N VAL A 30 6.97 -12.30 2.56
CA VAL A 30 6.87 -11.62 3.85
C VAL A 30 8.22 -11.36 4.51
N ASP A 31 9.25 -12.17 4.20
CA ASP A 31 10.63 -11.97 4.67
C ASP A 31 11.30 -10.73 4.05
N ILE A 32 10.76 -10.23 2.94
CA ILE A 32 11.19 -8.98 2.29
C ILE A 32 10.25 -7.84 2.69
N SER A 33 8.94 -8.02 2.51
CA SER A 33 7.98 -6.94 2.65
C SER A 33 7.79 -6.49 4.09
N LEU A 34 7.75 -7.39 5.07
CA LEU A 34 7.55 -7.01 6.47
C LEU A 34 8.70 -6.18 7.05
N PRO A 35 10.00 -6.53 6.87
CA PRO A 35 11.09 -5.66 7.28
C PRO A 35 11.05 -4.27 6.65
N ASN A 36 10.65 -4.17 5.37
CA ASN A 36 10.49 -2.90 4.68
C ASN A 36 9.32 -2.08 5.25
N ILE A 37 8.18 -2.72 5.55
CA ILE A 37 7.05 -2.08 6.25
C ILE A 37 7.51 -1.47 7.57
N VAL A 38 8.17 -2.26 8.42
CA VAL A 38 8.65 -1.81 9.73
C VAL A 38 9.68 -0.68 9.60
N THR A 39 10.58 -0.78 8.61
CA THR A 39 11.58 0.26 8.32
C THR A 39 10.91 1.56 7.89
N ALA A 40 9.92 1.50 6.99
CA ALA A 40 9.16 2.66 6.54
C ALA A 40 8.40 3.32 7.70
N MET A 41 7.75 2.52 8.57
CA MET A 41 7.04 3.03 9.76
C MET A 41 7.98 3.76 10.72
N ALA A 42 9.15 3.18 10.99
CA ALA A 42 10.15 3.79 11.87
C ALA A 42 10.70 5.10 11.31
N ALA A 43 10.98 5.12 10.00
CA ALA A 43 11.49 6.30 9.31
C ALA A 43 10.44 7.41 9.22
N ALA A 44 9.18 7.08 8.91
CA ALA A 44 8.06 8.03 8.94
C ALA A 44 8.00 8.75 10.29
N ARG A 45 7.99 7.99 11.38
CA ARG A 45 7.95 8.54 12.73
C ARG A 45 9.15 9.43 13.03
N ALA A 46 10.36 9.01 12.66
CA ALA A 46 11.58 9.78 12.87
C ALA A 46 11.57 11.12 12.09
N ALA A 47 10.91 11.15 10.95
CA ALA A 47 10.75 12.33 10.10
C ALA A 47 9.50 13.18 10.43
N GLY A 48 8.70 12.81 11.42
CA GLY A 48 7.44 13.49 11.73
C GLY A 48 6.34 13.28 10.69
N VAL A 49 6.44 12.24 9.86
CA VAL A 49 5.39 11.80 8.94
C VAL A 49 4.40 10.94 9.73
N PRO A 50 3.13 11.30 9.82
CA PRO A 50 2.15 10.53 10.58
C PRO A 50 1.93 9.15 9.97
N VAL A 51 1.74 8.15 10.86
CA VAL A 51 1.52 6.74 10.51
C VAL A 51 0.08 6.35 10.83
N ILE A 52 -0.65 5.90 9.82
CA ILE A 52 -2.03 5.44 9.91
C ILE A 52 -2.03 3.92 9.72
N VAL A 53 -2.56 3.18 10.68
CA VAL A 53 -2.68 1.72 10.59
C VAL A 53 -4.12 1.33 10.29
N VAL A 54 -4.31 0.55 9.24
CA VAL A 54 -5.61 0.05 8.77
C VAL A 54 -5.71 -1.44 9.07
N GLN A 55 -6.86 -1.88 9.54
CA GLN A 55 -7.17 -3.28 9.81
C GLN A 55 -8.49 -3.67 9.16
N HIS A 56 -8.48 -4.76 8.38
CA HIS A 56 -9.69 -5.28 7.76
C HIS A 56 -10.49 -6.12 8.74
N ASP A 57 -11.78 -5.84 8.84
CA ASP A 57 -12.75 -6.61 9.61
C ASP A 57 -13.64 -7.43 8.68
N ALA A 58 -13.71 -8.75 8.87
CA ALA A 58 -14.74 -9.60 8.29
C ALA A 58 -15.69 -10.12 9.38
N PRO A 59 -16.90 -10.56 9.02
CA PRO A 59 -17.83 -11.19 9.98
C PRO A 59 -17.17 -12.35 10.74
N GLU A 60 -17.60 -12.60 11.99
CA GLU A 60 -17.03 -13.66 12.84
C GLU A 60 -17.12 -15.08 12.19
N ALA A 61 -18.11 -15.30 11.32
CA ALA A 61 -18.26 -16.56 10.58
C ALA A 61 -17.45 -16.62 9.27
N SER A 62 -16.68 -15.59 8.95
CA SER A 62 -15.84 -15.58 7.74
C SER A 62 -14.71 -16.60 7.85
N PRO A 63 -14.35 -17.29 6.77
CA PRO A 63 -13.20 -18.19 6.79
C PRO A 63 -11.87 -17.44 6.91
N ILE A 64 -11.82 -16.15 6.56
CA ILE A 64 -10.62 -15.31 6.59
C ILE A 64 -10.95 -13.98 7.29
N PHE A 65 -9.99 -13.39 7.98
CA PHE A 65 -10.11 -12.11 8.69
C PHE A 65 -11.28 -12.05 9.67
N ALA A 66 -11.77 -13.19 10.16
CA ALA A 66 -12.88 -13.24 11.10
C ALA A 66 -12.57 -12.40 12.35
N LYS A 67 -13.36 -11.37 12.60
CA LYS A 67 -13.12 -10.42 13.69
C LYS A 67 -12.97 -11.14 15.04
N GLY A 68 -11.88 -10.86 15.75
CA GLY A 68 -11.54 -11.50 17.02
C GLY A 68 -10.72 -12.78 16.93
N SER A 69 -10.50 -13.35 15.73
CA SER A 69 -9.61 -14.51 15.54
C SER A 69 -8.13 -14.14 15.59
N ASP A 70 -7.26 -15.13 15.76
CA ASP A 70 -5.81 -14.92 15.73
C ASP A 70 -5.34 -14.42 14.35
N SER A 71 -5.91 -14.92 13.27
CA SER A 71 -5.57 -14.50 11.90
C SER A 71 -6.03 -13.06 11.59
N TRP A 72 -7.10 -12.58 12.24
CA TRP A 72 -7.53 -11.19 12.13
C TRP A 72 -6.59 -10.21 12.84
N GLN A 73 -5.86 -10.62 13.87
CA GLN A 73 -4.95 -9.74 14.59
C GLN A 73 -3.89 -9.13 13.66
N LEU A 74 -3.55 -7.86 13.92
CA LEU A 74 -2.39 -7.25 13.27
C LEU A 74 -1.11 -8.03 13.64
N HIS A 75 -0.19 -8.10 12.70
CA HIS A 75 1.13 -8.67 12.96
C HIS A 75 1.79 -7.95 14.16
N PRO A 76 2.42 -8.67 15.10
CA PRO A 76 2.90 -8.09 16.36
C PRO A 76 3.78 -6.84 16.20
N GLN A 77 4.64 -6.79 15.18
CA GLN A 77 5.50 -5.64 14.92
C GLN A 77 4.72 -4.38 14.51
N VAL A 78 3.57 -4.54 13.84
CA VAL A 78 2.69 -3.42 13.47
C VAL A 78 1.74 -3.08 14.60
N ALA A 79 1.20 -4.08 15.30
CA ALA A 79 0.32 -3.89 16.46
C ALA A 79 0.99 -3.08 17.58
N ALA A 80 2.28 -3.36 17.85
CA ALA A 80 3.06 -2.68 18.88
C ALA A 80 3.50 -1.25 18.47
N PHE A 81 3.40 -0.88 17.19
CA PHE A 81 3.82 0.45 16.73
C PHE A 81 2.82 1.52 17.16
N PRO A 82 3.31 2.65 17.73
CA PRO A 82 2.44 3.76 18.12
C PRO A 82 1.98 4.52 16.87
N ALA A 83 0.81 4.15 16.35
CA ALA A 83 0.19 4.82 15.20
C ALA A 83 -0.48 6.14 15.61
N ASP A 84 -0.46 7.13 14.72
CA ASP A 84 -1.13 8.43 14.92
C ASP A 84 -2.65 8.31 14.68
N HIS A 85 -3.06 7.36 13.85
CA HIS A 85 -4.46 7.02 13.63
C HIS A 85 -4.64 5.52 13.37
N ARG A 86 -5.79 4.96 13.76
CA ARG A 86 -6.18 3.56 13.53
C ARG A 86 -7.55 3.50 12.91
N ILE A 87 -7.68 2.70 11.85
CA ILE A 87 -8.90 2.55 11.09
C ILE A 87 -9.25 1.07 10.98
N ASN A 88 -10.52 0.75 11.27
CA ASN A 88 -11.10 -0.53 10.88
C ASN A 88 -11.95 -0.33 9.63
N LYS A 89 -11.81 -1.22 8.65
CA LYS A 89 -12.58 -1.20 7.40
C LYS A 89 -13.17 -2.56 7.05
N VAL A 90 -14.24 -2.55 6.29
CA VAL A 90 -14.92 -3.76 5.77
C VAL A 90 -14.91 -3.83 4.24
N MET A 91 -14.40 -2.78 3.58
CA MET A 91 -14.30 -2.67 2.12
C MET A 91 -12.83 -2.69 1.70
N GLY A 92 -12.55 -2.89 0.40
CA GLY A 92 -11.17 -2.87 -0.12
C GLY A 92 -10.49 -1.52 0.14
N SER A 93 -11.11 -0.43 -0.28
CA SER A 93 -10.53 0.91 -0.07
C SER A 93 -10.57 1.32 1.39
N ALA A 94 -9.44 1.85 1.90
CA ALA A 94 -9.34 2.42 3.24
C ALA A 94 -10.18 3.69 3.44
N PHE A 95 -10.66 4.31 2.37
CA PHE A 95 -11.55 5.47 2.43
C PHE A 95 -13.02 5.09 2.58
N ALA A 96 -13.41 3.89 2.14
CA ALA A 96 -14.80 3.51 2.04
C ALA A 96 -15.40 3.19 3.42
N GLY A 97 -16.31 4.06 3.88
CA GLY A 97 -17.00 3.90 5.16
C GLY A 97 -16.13 4.17 6.39
N THR A 98 -15.04 4.93 6.23
CA THR A 98 -14.10 5.30 7.30
C THR A 98 -13.97 6.83 7.39
N ASP A 99 -13.24 7.30 8.38
CA ASP A 99 -12.94 8.72 8.59
C ASP A 99 -11.61 9.17 7.95
N LEU A 100 -10.93 8.30 7.16
CA LEU A 100 -9.61 8.56 6.61
C LEU A 100 -9.53 9.89 5.86
N ARG A 101 -10.49 10.19 4.97
CA ARG A 101 -10.50 11.45 4.21
C ARG A 101 -10.52 12.66 5.15
N ALA A 102 -11.46 12.69 6.10
CA ALA A 102 -11.59 13.82 7.03
C ALA A 102 -10.34 13.98 7.89
N TRP A 103 -9.72 12.86 8.29
CA TRP A 103 -8.48 12.87 9.04
C TRP A 103 -7.33 13.48 8.22
N LEU A 104 -7.12 13.04 6.98
CA LEU A 104 -6.08 13.57 6.08
C LEU A 104 -6.27 15.07 5.82
N GLU A 105 -7.50 15.51 5.54
CA GLU A 105 -7.84 16.92 5.30
C GLU A 105 -7.54 17.77 6.55
N SER A 106 -7.95 17.32 7.74
CA SER A 106 -7.73 18.05 9.01
C SER A 106 -6.25 18.20 9.36
N HIS A 107 -5.39 17.30 8.87
CA HIS A 107 -3.93 17.36 9.05
C HIS A 107 -3.20 18.00 7.86
N GLY A 108 -3.97 18.47 6.87
CA GLY A 108 -3.44 19.14 5.68
C GLY A 108 -2.53 18.24 4.83
N ILE A 109 -2.77 16.92 4.82
CA ILE A 109 -2.01 15.95 4.04
C ILE A 109 -2.35 16.09 2.56
N ASP A 110 -1.34 16.12 1.70
CA ASP A 110 -1.49 16.18 0.24
C ASP A 110 -0.88 14.97 -0.47
N THR A 111 -0.10 14.14 0.25
CA THR A 111 0.61 12.99 -0.29
C THR A 111 0.41 11.77 0.60
N LEU A 112 -0.10 10.68 0.02
CA LEU A 112 -0.35 9.43 0.72
C LEU A 112 0.63 8.36 0.27
N THR A 113 1.47 7.88 1.18
CA THR A 113 2.36 6.74 0.93
C THR A 113 1.66 5.46 1.36
N VAL A 114 1.49 4.49 0.47
CA VAL A 114 0.75 3.23 0.67
C VAL A 114 1.71 2.06 0.78
N ILE A 115 1.56 1.27 1.84
CA ILE A 115 2.25 0.01 2.11
C ILE A 115 1.29 -1.00 2.75
N GLY A 116 1.64 -2.27 2.76
CA GLY A 116 0.85 -3.34 3.38
C GLY A 116 0.27 -4.31 2.37
N TYR A 117 -0.92 -4.85 2.59
CA TYR A 117 -1.46 -5.94 1.78
C TYR A 117 -2.93 -5.72 1.38
N MET A 118 -3.32 -6.21 0.23
CA MET A 118 -2.52 -6.79 -0.88
C MET A 118 -2.40 -5.78 -2.01
N THR A 119 -1.28 -5.81 -2.72
CA THR A 119 -0.99 -4.95 -3.88
C THR A 119 -2.19 -4.72 -4.80
N HIS A 120 -2.87 -5.80 -5.21
CA HIS A 120 -3.92 -5.79 -6.22
C HIS A 120 -5.34 -5.63 -5.66
N ASN A 121 -5.50 -5.57 -4.34
CA ASN A 121 -6.81 -5.50 -3.70
C ASN A 121 -6.93 -4.23 -2.82
N CYS A 122 -6.63 -4.31 -1.53
CA CYS A 122 -6.82 -3.18 -0.62
C CYS A 122 -5.91 -2.00 -0.96
N ASP A 123 -4.64 -2.27 -1.34
CA ASP A 123 -3.73 -1.22 -1.80
C ASP A 123 -4.25 -0.58 -3.09
N ALA A 124 -4.58 -1.39 -4.11
CA ALA A 124 -5.10 -0.89 -5.39
C ALA A 124 -6.37 -0.05 -5.22
N ALA A 125 -7.36 -0.58 -4.48
CA ALA A 125 -8.62 0.13 -4.23
C ALA A 125 -8.39 1.47 -3.51
N THR A 126 -7.43 1.53 -2.60
CA THR A 126 -7.07 2.74 -1.85
C THR A 126 -6.29 3.72 -2.73
N ILE A 127 -5.32 3.24 -3.52
CA ILE A 127 -4.52 4.05 -4.46
C ILE A 127 -5.43 4.75 -5.47
N TYR A 128 -6.34 4.01 -6.14
CA TYR A 128 -7.27 4.59 -7.11
C TYR A 128 -8.19 5.62 -6.45
N HIS A 129 -8.71 5.33 -5.25
CA HIS A 129 -9.54 6.26 -4.52
C HIS A 129 -8.78 7.55 -4.19
N ALA A 130 -7.59 7.44 -3.61
CA ALA A 130 -6.74 8.58 -3.25
C ALA A 130 -6.39 9.45 -4.46
N ALA A 131 -5.99 8.83 -5.59
CA ALA A 131 -5.65 9.54 -6.81
C ALA A 131 -6.85 10.30 -7.41
N HIS A 132 -8.05 9.70 -7.40
CA HIS A 132 -9.27 10.36 -7.85
C HIS A 132 -9.73 11.47 -6.91
N ASP A 133 -9.35 11.40 -5.65
CA ASP A 133 -9.58 12.45 -4.65
C ASP A 133 -8.56 13.60 -4.72
N GLY A 134 -7.60 13.52 -5.65
CA GLY A 134 -6.61 14.56 -5.90
C GLY A 134 -5.36 14.51 -5.01
N LEU A 135 -5.19 13.46 -4.21
CA LEU A 135 -3.96 13.24 -3.47
C LEU A 135 -2.82 12.80 -4.40
N GLN A 136 -1.60 13.22 -4.12
CA GLN A 136 -0.42 12.55 -4.65
C GLN A 136 -0.29 11.19 -3.95
N VAL A 137 0.01 10.13 -4.71
CA VAL A 137 0.15 8.80 -4.13
C VAL A 137 1.55 8.26 -4.38
N GLU A 138 2.14 7.70 -3.34
CA GLU A 138 3.41 6.98 -3.37
C GLU A 138 3.15 5.53 -3.00
N PHE A 139 3.76 4.58 -3.68
CA PHE A 139 3.59 3.15 -3.43
C PHE A 139 4.94 2.46 -3.30
N LEU A 140 5.20 1.84 -2.14
CA LEU A 140 6.45 1.16 -1.88
C LEU A 140 6.32 -0.31 -2.28
N GLN A 141 6.76 -0.62 -3.52
CA GLN A 141 6.54 -1.94 -4.12
C GLN A 141 7.21 -3.11 -3.38
N ASP A 142 8.23 -2.85 -2.58
CA ASP A 142 8.94 -3.83 -1.77
C ASP A 142 8.46 -3.90 -0.31
N ALA A 143 7.46 -3.05 0.06
CA ALA A 143 6.78 -3.02 1.36
C ALA A 143 5.30 -3.41 1.22
N THR A 144 4.96 -4.20 0.22
CA THR A 144 3.65 -4.77 -0.07
C THR A 144 3.82 -6.20 -0.57
N GLY A 145 2.72 -6.85 -0.92
CA GLY A 145 2.78 -8.20 -1.50
C GLY A 145 1.42 -8.71 -1.95
N THR A 146 1.44 -9.85 -2.60
CA THR A 146 0.25 -10.51 -3.12
C THR A 146 0.40 -12.03 -3.13
N LEU A 147 -0.65 -12.71 -3.53
CA LEU A 147 -0.76 -14.17 -3.68
C LEU A 147 -1.33 -14.51 -5.07
N PRO A 148 -1.15 -15.75 -5.56
CA PRO A 148 -1.59 -16.15 -6.89
C PRO A 148 -3.10 -16.36 -6.95
N TYR A 149 -3.68 -16.25 -8.15
CA TYR A 149 -5.09 -16.56 -8.41
C TYR A 149 -5.25 -17.52 -9.58
N ALA A 150 -6.25 -18.40 -9.47
CA ALA A 150 -6.77 -19.22 -10.56
C ALA A 150 -8.32 -19.24 -10.48
N ASN A 151 -8.98 -18.78 -11.54
CA ASN A 151 -10.44 -18.71 -11.64
C ASN A 151 -10.88 -18.69 -13.11
N ALA A 152 -12.17 -18.45 -13.38
CA ALA A 152 -12.71 -18.41 -14.74
C ALA A 152 -12.09 -17.32 -15.62
N GLY A 153 -11.46 -16.30 -15.07
CA GLY A 153 -10.74 -15.27 -15.81
C GLY A 153 -9.34 -15.67 -16.23
N GLY A 154 -8.80 -16.76 -15.67
CA GLY A 154 -7.45 -17.26 -15.98
C GLY A 154 -6.63 -17.58 -14.72
N THR A 155 -5.34 -17.72 -14.92
CA THR A 155 -4.36 -17.98 -13.85
C THR A 155 -3.26 -16.93 -13.91
N ALA A 156 -2.85 -16.41 -12.75
CA ALA A 156 -1.72 -15.52 -12.62
C ALA A 156 -0.95 -15.82 -11.33
N SER A 157 0.36 -15.86 -11.42
CA SER A 157 1.26 -15.96 -10.28
C SER A 157 1.24 -14.68 -9.44
N ALA A 158 1.66 -14.77 -8.18
CA ALA A 158 1.82 -13.60 -7.33
C ALA A 158 2.76 -12.56 -7.95
N GLU A 159 3.90 -12.99 -8.52
CA GLU A 159 4.85 -12.11 -9.18
C GLU A 159 4.25 -11.37 -10.38
N GLU A 160 3.52 -12.07 -11.25
CA GLU A 160 2.83 -11.46 -12.39
C GLU A 160 1.83 -10.40 -11.95
N ILE A 161 0.99 -10.72 -10.96
CA ILE A 161 0.01 -9.78 -10.41
C ILE A 161 0.72 -8.55 -9.84
N HIS A 162 1.71 -8.74 -8.98
CA HIS A 162 2.44 -7.63 -8.37
C HIS A 162 3.10 -6.73 -9.42
N ARG A 163 3.82 -7.32 -10.38
CA ARG A 163 4.49 -6.59 -11.45
C ARG A 163 3.51 -5.81 -12.32
N VAL A 164 2.38 -6.40 -12.70
CA VAL A 164 1.37 -5.73 -13.54
C VAL A 164 0.76 -4.54 -12.81
N PHE A 165 0.33 -4.72 -11.55
CA PHE A 165 -0.26 -3.64 -10.77
C PHE A 165 0.74 -2.51 -10.50
N SER A 166 1.98 -2.82 -10.13
CA SER A 166 3.04 -1.81 -9.94
C SER A 166 3.29 -1.00 -11.21
N THR A 167 3.33 -1.68 -12.40
CA THR A 167 3.47 -1.00 -13.68
C THR A 167 2.29 -0.08 -13.99
N VAL A 168 1.07 -0.55 -13.74
CA VAL A 168 -0.17 0.24 -13.95
C VAL A 168 -0.22 1.43 -13.00
N PHE A 169 0.09 1.25 -11.72
CA PHE A 169 0.13 2.35 -10.76
C PHE A 169 1.10 3.44 -11.20
N HIS A 170 2.33 3.06 -11.59
CA HIS A 170 3.36 4.03 -11.97
C HIS A 170 3.01 4.83 -13.21
N SER A 171 2.14 4.29 -14.08
CA SER A 171 1.74 4.97 -15.31
C SER A 171 0.78 6.14 -15.12
N ASN A 172 0.03 6.22 -13.99
CA ASN A 172 -0.98 7.28 -13.85
C ASN A 172 -1.52 7.50 -12.42
N PHE A 173 -1.27 6.60 -11.45
CA PHE A 173 -1.97 6.63 -10.18
C PHE A 173 -1.07 6.85 -8.98
N ALA A 174 0.17 6.38 -9.01
CA ALA A 174 1.11 6.48 -7.91
C ALA A 174 2.57 6.51 -8.39
N ALA A 175 3.43 7.21 -7.68
CA ALA A 175 4.87 7.05 -7.82
C ALA A 175 5.29 5.71 -7.17
N VAL A 176 5.65 4.71 -7.99
CA VAL A 176 6.10 3.40 -7.52
C VAL A 176 7.59 3.41 -7.33
N VAL A 177 8.05 3.17 -6.10
CA VAL A 177 9.46 3.23 -5.72
C VAL A 177 9.82 2.11 -4.74
N SER A 178 11.11 1.93 -4.48
CA SER A 178 11.58 1.10 -3.36
C SER A 178 11.42 1.83 -2.02
N THR A 179 11.38 1.07 -0.92
CA THR A 179 11.44 1.65 0.43
C THR A 179 12.67 2.54 0.59
N GLN A 180 13.83 2.12 0.05
CA GLN A 180 15.07 2.90 0.17
C GLN A 180 15.00 4.25 -0.56
N ASP A 181 14.44 4.30 -1.76
CA ASP A 181 14.26 5.55 -2.50
C ASP A 181 13.29 6.49 -1.78
N TRP A 182 12.22 5.94 -1.21
CA TRP A 182 11.29 6.69 -0.39
C TRP A 182 11.96 7.29 0.86
N LEU A 183 12.80 6.52 1.55
CA LEU A 183 13.57 7.01 2.71
C LEU A 183 14.48 8.19 2.33
N ALA A 184 15.10 8.15 1.16
CA ALA A 184 15.91 9.25 0.64
C ALA A 184 15.03 10.49 0.36
N ALA A 185 13.90 10.30 -0.33
CA ALA A 185 12.95 11.38 -0.65
C ALA A 185 12.37 12.05 0.61
N VAL A 186 12.04 11.28 1.65
CA VAL A 186 11.57 11.82 2.94
C VAL A 186 12.63 12.67 3.62
N ARG A 187 13.87 12.18 3.69
CA ARG A 187 15.00 12.94 4.30
C ARG A 187 15.28 14.25 3.57
N GLU A 188 15.12 14.25 2.26
CA GLU A 188 15.42 15.42 1.42
C GLU A 188 14.20 16.35 1.26
N GLY A 189 13.02 15.97 1.75
CA GLY A 189 11.78 16.72 1.56
C GLY A 189 11.35 16.82 0.10
N LYS A 190 11.74 15.86 -0.75
CA LYS A 190 11.49 15.87 -2.19
C LYS A 190 10.22 15.10 -2.55
N PRO A 191 9.46 15.55 -3.56
CA PRO A 191 8.39 14.73 -4.16
C PRO A 191 9.00 13.55 -4.92
N LEU A 192 8.20 12.47 -5.03
CA LEU A 192 8.46 11.37 -5.94
C LEU A 192 7.60 11.53 -7.19
N GLU A 193 8.19 11.24 -8.34
CA GLU A 193 7.52 11.41 -9.62
C GLU A 193 6.98 10.07 -10.14
N MET A 194 5.76 10.08 -10.65
CA MET A 194 5.22 8.98 -11.45
C MET A 194 5.39 9.29 -12.93
N ASP A 195 5.26 8.27 -13.74
CA ASP A 195 5.25 8.39 -15.19
C ASP A 195 3.88 8.90 -15.70
N ASN A 196 3.63 8.79 -16.99
CA ASN A 196 2.33 9.03 -17.58
C ASN A 196 1.97 7.95 -18.61
N ILE A 197 0.68 7.82 -18.89
CA ILE A 197 0.13 6.79 -19.77
C ILE A 197 0.79 6.83 -21.16
N TYR A 198 0.96 8.03 -21.73
CA TYR A 198 1.49 8.17 -23.08
C TYR A 198 2.96 7.71 -23.17
N LEU A 199 3.83 8.23 -22.33
CA LEU A 199 5.27 7.88 -22.36
C LEU A 199 5.50 6.42 -21.97
N SER A 200 4.77 5.88 -20.99
CA SER A 200 4.82 4.45 -20.62
C SER A 200 4.47 3.57 -21.82
N ASN A 201 3.40 3.90 -22.54
CA ASN A 201 3.00 3.14 -23.73
C ASN A 201 4.00 3.26 -24.87
N GLN A 202 4.55 4.45 -25.16
CA GLN A 202 5.54 4.65 -26.22
C GLN A 202 6.80 3.82 -25.97
N ARG A 203 7.32 3.79 -24.73
CA ARG A 203 8.49 2.95 -24.37
C ARG A 203 8.20 1.46 -24.55
N ALA A 204 7.02 0.98 -24.15
CA ALA A 204 6.63 -0.42 -24.30
C ALA A 204 6.56 -0.83 -25.79
N ARG A 205 6.02 0.04 -26.66
CA ARG A 205 5.97 -0.22 -28.12
C ARG A 205 7.36 -0.24 -28.77
N GLN A 206 8.25 0.65 -28.35
CA GLN A 206 9.64 0.66 -28.85
C GLN A 206 10.41 -0.59 -28.43
N ALA A 207 10.20 -1.08 -27.19
CA ALA A 207 10.84 -2.30 -26.71
C ALA A 207 10.38 -3.57 -27.44
N GLN A 208 9.16 -3.58 -28.01
CA GLN A 208 8.65 -4.71 -28.82
C GLN A 208 9.11 -4.66 -30.28
N ALA A 209 9.62 -3.53 -30.75
CA ALA A 209 10.07 -3.34 -32.14
C ALA A 209 11.56 -3.70 -32.35
N ASN A 210 12.31 -3.93 -31.26
CA ASN A 210 13.71 -4.36 -31.24
C ASN A 210 13.81 -5.85 -30.87
#